data_4aa0c3a30258fa0fb8c2f477dced9573
#
_entry.id   4aa0c3a30258fa0fb8c2f477dced9573
#
_cell.length_a   1.000
_cell.length_b   1.000
_cell.length_c   1.000
_cell.angle_alpha   90.00
_cell.angle_beta   90.00
_cell.angle_gamma   90.00
#
_symmetry.space_group_name_H-M   'P 1'
#
loop_
_entity.id
_entity.type
_entity.pdbx_description
1 polymer ?
#
loop_
_entity_poly.entity_id
_entity_poly.type
_entity_poly.pdbx_seq_one_letter_code
_entity_poly.pdbx_strand_id
1 'polypeptide(L)'
;MPTAREDVVTVLGDISSKDRHYEWYVATGGKGNLAEELWAYWLKDAYLPHSADFQKVFNQAEQDRLELFTQFFEARLKQLPARFERLMIDVHWEGIREYAATVLDLLAENEDGGFS
;
A
#
# COMPACT_ATOMS: atom_id res chain seq x y z
N MET A 1 -12.97 -14.42 8.07
CA MET A 1 -11.85 -13.55 8.45
C MET A 1 -10.94 -13.33 7.26
N PRO A 2 -10.51 -12.09 6.97
CA PRO A 2 -9.57 -11.84 5.90
C PRO A 2 -8.23 -12.52 6.18
N THR A 3 -7.58 -13.00 5.14
CA THR A 3 -6.22 -13.55 5.26
C THR A 3 -5.21 -12.39 5.26
N ALA A 4 -3.98 -12.69 5.65
CA ALA A 4 -2.89 -11.71 5.56
C ALA A 4 -2.71 -11.20 4.13
N ARG A 5 -2.91 -12.07 3.14
CA ARG A 5 -2.82 -11.71 1.73
C ARG A 5 -3.93 -10.72 1.33
N GLU A 6 -5.16 -10.97 1.78
CA GLU A 6 -6.27 -10.07 1.51
C GLU A 6 -6.06 -8.71 2.14
N ASP A 7 -5.53 -8.66 3.35
CA ASP A 7 -5.22 -7.38 4.03
C ASP A 7 -4.19 -6.57 3.26
N VAL A 8 -3.13 -7.21 2.79
CA VAL A 8 -2.09 -6.55 1.98
C VAL A 8 -2.69 -6.02 0.68
N VAL A 9 -3.47 -6.83 -0.01
CA VAL A 9 -4.11 -6.43 -1.28
C VAL A 9 -5.05 -5.23 -1.05
N THR A 10 -5.82 -5.25 0.02
CA THR A 10 -6.74 -4.16 0.36
C THR A 10 -6.00 -2.85 0.58
N VAL A 11 -4.94 -2.87 1.40
CA VAL A 11 -4.21 -1.64 1.72
C VAL A 11 -3.42 -1.13 0.51
N LEU A 12 -2.79 -2.02 -0.25
CA LEU A 12 -2.13 -1.63 -1.50
C LEU A 12 -3.13 -1.01 -2.49
N GLY A 13 -4.33 -1.54 -2.56
CA GLY A 13 -5.41 -0.97 -3.37
C GLY A 13 -5.76 0.44 -2.93
N ASP A 14 -5.88 0.65 -1.62
CA ASP A 14 -6.16 1.97 -1.07
C ASP A 14 -5.03 2.96 -1.36
N ILE A 15 -3.77 2.52 -1.30
CA ILE A 15 -2.62 3.37 -1.61
C ILE A 15 -2.57 3.74 -3.09
N SER A 16 -2.86 2.78 -3.98
CA SER A 16 -2.73 2.99 -5.42
C SER A 16 -3.88 3.75 -6.06
N SER A 17 -5.06 3.75 -5.44
CA SER A 17 -6.30 4.25 -6.05
C SER A 17 -6.55 5.73 -5.77
N LYS A 18 -6.55 6.56 -6.82
CA LYS A 18 -6.93 7.97 -6.70
C LYS A 18 -8.39 8.11 -6.26
N ASP A 19 -9.27 7.22 -6.71
CA ASP A 19 -10.69 7.26 -6.34
C ASP A 19 -10.84 7.10 -4.83
N ARG A 20 -10.08 6.20 -4.22
CA ARG A 20 -10.07 6.03 -2.77
C ARG A 20 -9.57 7.27 -2.06
N HIS A 21 -8.58 7.95 -2.62
CA HIS A 21 -8.05 9.19 -2.04
C HIS A 21 -9.11 10.29 -2.05
N TYR A 22 -9.86 10.43 -3.13
CA TYR A 22 -10.95 11.40 -3.20
C TYR A 22 -12.10 11.05 -2.27
N GLU A 23 -12.43 9.77 -2.12
CA GLU A 23 -13.41 9.32 -1.14
C GLU A 23 -13.01 9.72 0.28
N TRP A 24 -11.73 9.53 0.61
CA TRP A 24 -11.19 9.96 1.90
C TRP A 24 -11.33 11.47 2.08
N TYR A 25 -11.00 12.22 1.04
CA TYR A 25 -11.12 13.69 1.08
C TYR A 25 -12.55 14.13 1.35
N VAL A 26 -13.51 13.53 0.69
CA VAL A 26 -14.93 13.83 0.89
C VAL A 26 -15.37 13.45 2.31
N ALA A 27 -14.96 12.29 2.78
CA ALA A 27 -15.35 11.78 4.10
C ALA A 27 -14.78 12.60 5.25
N THR A 28 -13.57 13.14 5.08
CA THR A 28 -12.86 13.87 6.16
C THR A 28 -12.91 15.38 6.00
N GLY A 29 -13.38 15.88 4.86
CA GLY A 29 -13.29 17.30 4.53
C GLY A 29 -11.86 17.78 4.32
N GLY A 30 -10.94 16.86 4.03
CA GLY A 30 -9.53 17.16 3.86
C GLY A 30 -8.74 17.31 5.15
N LYS A 31 -9.35 16.97 6.28
CA LYS A 31 -8.68 17.04 7.59
C LYS A 31 -7.82 15.79 7.78
N GLY A 32 -6.61 16.00 8.26
CA GLY A 32 -5.66 14.92 8.50
C GLY A 32 -4.62 14.82 7.38
N ASN A 33 -3.81 13.77 7.45
CA ASN A 33 -2.74 13.52 6.50
C ASN A 33 -2.94 12.14 5.90
N LEU A 34 -3.42 12.10 4.66
CA LEU A 34 -3.75 10.85 3.98
C LEU A 34 -2.55 9.88 3.90
N ALA A 35 -1.39 10.41 3.52
CA ALA A 35 -0.18 9.58 3.37
C ALA A 35 0.20 8.91 4.70
N GLU A 36 0.17 9.67 5.80
CA GLU A 36 0.47 9.13 7.12
C GLU A 36 -0.56 8.11 7.57
N GLU A 37 -1.85 8.34 7.29
CA GLU A 37 -2.89 7.39 7.64
C GLU A 37 -2.72 6.08 6.88
N LEU A 38 -2.43 6.14 5.59
CA LEU A 38 -2.19 4.93 4.78
C LEU A 38 -0.92 4.21 5.21
N TRP A 39 0.13 4.96 5.57
CA TRP A 39 1.35 4.37 6.12
C TRP A 39 1.07 3.62 7.42
N ALA A 40 0.26 4.22 8.31
CA ALA A 40 -0.13 3.58 9.57
C ALA A 40 -0.92 2.29 9.32
N TYR A 41 -1.87 2.30 8.39
CA TYR A 41 -2.60 1.09 8.02
C TYR A 41 -1.67 0.02 7.47
N TRP A 42 -0.73 0.41 6.63
CA TRP A 42 0.23 -0.52 6.06
C TRP A 42 1.01 -1.25 7.14
N LEU A 43 1.53 -0.52 8.13
CA LEU A 43 2.35 -1.10 9.19
C LEU A 43 1.54 -1.86 10.23
N LYS A 44 0.29 -1.47 10.49
CA LYS A 44 -0.52 -2.10 11.54
C LYS A 44 -1.33 -3.28 11.05
N ASP A 45 -1.89 -3.16 9.86
CA ASP A 45 -2.92 -4.09 9.41
C ASP A 45 -2.47 -4.98 8.25
N ALA A 46 -1.45 -4.59 7.50
CA ALA A 46 -1.09 -5.29 6.27
C ALA A 46 0.31 -5.88 6.29
N TYR A 47 1.33 -5.06 6.50
CA TYR A 47 2.71 -5.52 6.42
C TYR A 47 3.19 -6.01 7.78
N LEU A 48 3.04 -7.30 8.01
CA LEU A 48 3.36 -7.95 9.28
C LEU A 48 4.36 -9.10 9.03
N PRO A 49 5.61 -8.77 8.63
CA PRO A 49 6.57 -9.78 8.13
C PRO A 49 6.98 -10.82 9.17
N HIS A 50 6.76 -10.55 10.45
CA HIS A 50 7.09 -11.50 11.51
C HIS A 50 5.93 -12.43 11.87
N SER A 51 4.75 -12.19 11.31
CA SER A 51 3.57 -13.02 11.54
C SER A 51 3.71 -14.35 10.78
N ALA A 52 3.36 -15.45 11.44
CA ALA A 52 3.34 -16.76 10.79
C ALA A 52 2.36 -16.79 9.63
N ASP A 53 1.19 -16.14 9.78
CA ASP A 53 0.18 -16.07 8.73
C ASP A 53 0.71 -15.36 7.49
N PHE A 54 1.40 -14.24 7.68
CA PHE A 54 2.03 -13.50 6.60
C PHE A 54 3.05 -14.37 5.86
N GLN A 55 3.92 -15.04 6.60
CA GLN A 55 4.98 -15.88 6.02
C GLN A 55 4.42 -17.07 5.25
N LYS A 56 3.25 -17.55 5.62
CA LYS A 56 2.62 -18.69 4.94
C LYS A 56 1.98 -18.32 3.61
N VAL A 57 1.45 -17.10 3.50
CA VAL A 57 0.66 -16.71 2.32
C VAL A 57 1.48 -16.01 1.25
N PHE A 58 2.72 -15.62 1.55
CA PHE A 58 3.62 -14.98 0.58
C PHE A 58 4.88 -15.83 0.41
N ASN A 59 5.28 -16.05 -0.84
CA ASN A 59 6.56 -16.68 -1.13
C ASN A 59 7.69 -15.67 -0.88
N GLN A 60 8.94 -16.14 -0.93
CA GLN A 60 10.09 -15.28 -0.62
C GLN A 60 10.21 -14.08 -1.57
N ALA A 61 9.97 -14.29 -2.86
CA ALA A 61 10.03 -13.20 -3.84
C ALA A 61 8.99 -12.13 -3.55
N GLU A 62 7.78 -12.54 -3.16
CA GLU A 62 6.73 -11.61 -2.77
C GLU A 62 7.09 -10.86 -1.50
N GLN A 63 7.61 -11.55 -0.49
CA GLN A 63 8.05 -10.92 0.75
C GLN A 63 9.15 -9.88 0.50
N ASP A 64 10.12 -10.22 -0.34
CA ASP A 64 11.19 -9.30 -0.71
C ASP A 64 10.63 -8.05 -1.40
N ARG A 65 9.65 -8.22 -2.27
CA ARG A 65 9.03 -7.10 -2.97
C ARG A 65 8.25 -6.20 -2.02
N LEU A 66 7.53 -6.79 -1.07
CA LEU A 66 6.78 -6.03 -0.07
C LEU A 66 7.73 -5.25 0.85
N GLU A 67 8.88 -5.84 1.18
CA GLU A 67 9.90 -5.14 1.96
C GLU A 67 10.46 -3.94 1.18
N LEU A 68 10.78 -4.13 -0.11
CA LEU A 68 11.29 -3.04 -0.95
C LEU A 68 10.25 -1.92 -1.10
N PHE A 69 8.99 -2.27 -1.26
CA PHE A 69 7.91 -1.27 -1.30
C PHE A 69 7.85 -0.49 0.00
N THR A 70 7.94 -1.18 1.13
CA THR A 70 7.90 -0.56 2.46
C THR A 70 9.06 0.44 2.63
N GLN A 71 10.26 0.04 2.24
CA GLN A 71 11.43 0.91 2.29
C GLN A 71 11.29 2.13 1.38
N PHE A 72 10.71 1.93 0.20
CA PHE A 72 10.47 2.99 -0.76
C PHE A 72 9.51 4.04 -0.20
N PHE A 73 8.42 3.60 0.42
CA PHE A 73 7.43 4.47 1.04
C PHE A 73 8.06 5.23 2.23
N GLU A 74 8.71 4.49 3.12
CA GLU A 74 9.34 5.06 4.32
C GLU A 74 10.34 6.15 3.97
N ALA A 75 11.19 5.90 2.95
CA ALA A 75 12.22 6.85 2.54
C ALA A 75 11.64 8.18 2.05
N ARG A 76 10.40 8.19 1.57
CA ARG A 76 9.73 9.36 0.99
C ARG A 76 8.71 10.00 1.92
N LEU A 77 8.36 9.33 2.99
CA LEU A 77 7.26 9.75 3.87
C LEU A 77 7.41 11.19 4.39
N LYS A 78 8.60 11.57 4.81
CA LYS A 78 8.86 12.90 5.36
C LYS A 78 8.77 14.01 4.32
N GLN A 79 8.87 13.67 3.05
CA GLN A 79 8.83 14.62 1.94
C GLN A 79 7.42 14.81 1.39
N LEU A 80 6.48 13.98 1.83
CA LEU A 80 5.12 14.02 1.31
C LEU A 80 4.33 15.19 1.92
N PRO A 81 3.61 15.97 1.09
CA PRO A 81 2.80 17.07 1.60
C PRO A 81 1.65 16.56 2.47
N ALA A 82 1.34 17.31 3.53
CA ALA A 82 0.20 17.01 4.39
C ALA A 82 -1.13 17.39 3.74
N ARG A 83 -1.12 18.44 2.91
CA ARG A 83 -2.34 18.92 2.25
C ARG A 83 -2.70 18.03 1.08
N PHE A 84 -3.97 17.64 1.05
CA PHE A 84 -4.48 16.73 0.02
C PHE A 84 -4.22 17.23 -1.40
N GLU A 85 -4.49 18.50 -1.68
CA GLU A 85 -4.33 19.07 -3.02
C GLU A 85 -2.89 19.00 -3.50
N ARG A 86 -1.94 19.20 -2.59
CA ARG A 86 -0.52 19.11 -2.93
C ARG A 86 -0.06 17.67 -3.07
N LEU A 87 -0.61 16.78 -2.24
CA LEU A 87 -0.29 15.35 -2.32
C LEU A 87 -0.69 14.77 -3.67
N MET A 88 -1.86 15.17 -4.17
CA MET A 88 -2.38 14.62 -5.44
C MET A 88 -1.52 14.96 -6.66
N ILE A 89 -0.68 15.98 -6.57
CA ILE A 89 0.23 16.37 -7.66
C ILE A 89 1.70 16.13 -7.30
N ASP A 90 1.97 15.49 -6.18
CA ASP A 90 3.33 15.27 -5.69
C ASP A 90 3.97 14.09 -6.42
N VAL A 91 5.19 14.29 -6.91
CA VAL A 91 5.92 13.27 -7.69
C VAL A 91 6.28 12.04 -6.84
N HIS A 92 6.60 12.24 -5.57
CA HIS A 92 6.95 11.14 -4.67
C HIS A 92 5.72 10.28 -4.37
N TRP A 93 4.58 10.93 -4.15
CA TRP A 93 3.31 10.21 -3.93
C TRP A 93 2.89 9.44 -5.17
N GLU A 94 3.05 10.03 -6.34
CA GLU A 94 2.76 9.33 -7.59
C GLU A 94 3.62 8.07 -7.74
N GLY A 95 4.90 8.17 -7.42
CA GLY A 95 5.80 7.02 -7.43
C GLY A 95 5.37 5.91 -6.47
N ILE A 96 4.92 6.28 -5.27
CA ILE A 96 4.42 5.33 -4.28
C ILE A 96 3.14 4.65 -4.80
N ARG A 97 2.21 5.42 -5.37
CA ARG A 97 0.98 4.86 -5.95
C ARG A 97 1.28 3.87 -7.07
N GLU A 98 2.17 4.24 -7.96
CA GLU A 98 2.54 3.39 -9.10
C GLU A 98 3.24 2.11 -8.62
N TYR A 99 4.09 2.22 -7.62
CA TYR A 99 4.76 1.06 -7.04
C TYR A 99 3.73 0.12 -6.40
N ALA A 100 2.78 0.66 -5.64
CA ALA A 100 1.71 -0.14 -5.05
C ALA A 100 0.92 -0.89 -6.11
N ALA A 101 0.59 -0.23 -7.22
CA ALA A 101 -0.11 -0.86 -8.34
C ALA A 101 0.71 -1.99 -8.96
N THR A 102 2.02 -1.79 -9.11
CA THR A 102 2.92 -2.80 -9.64
C THR A 102 2.97 -4.04 -8.73
N VAL A 103 3.04 -3.82 -7.42
CA VAL A 103 3.02 -4.92 -6.45
C VAL A 103 1.70 -5.68 -6.50
N LEU A 104 0.58 -4.96 -6.62
CA LEU A 104 -0.73 -5.60 -6.78
C LEU A 104 -0.78 -6.50 -8.00
N ASP A 105 -0.25 -6.04 -9.13
CA ASP A 105 -0.19 -6.83 -10.36
C ASP A 105 0.63 -8.10 -10.16
N LEU A 106 1.77 -7.98 -9.49
CA LEU A 106 2.63 -9.13 -9.18
C LEU A 106 1.89 -10.17 -8.33
N LEU A 107 1.20 -9.70 -7.28
CA LEU A 107 0.45 -10.59 -6.40
C LEU A 107 -0.70 -11.28 -7.15
N ALA A 108 -1.38 -10.55 -8.03
CA ALA A 108 -2.46 -11.12 -8.84
C ALA A 108 -1.94 -12.16 -9.83
N GLU A 109 -0.81 -11.89 -10.48
CA GLU A 109 -0.18 -12.83 -11.41
C GLU A 109 0.20 -14.14 -10.72
N ASN A 110 0.79 -14.03 -9.53
CA ASN A 110 1.21 -15.20 -8.77
C ASN A 110 0.01 -16.03 -8.30
N GLU A 111 -1.09 -15.37 -7.96
CA GLU A 111 -2.32 -16.05 -7.59
C GLU A 111 -2.87 -16.86 -8.74
N ASP A 112 -2.97 -16.25 -9.93
CA ASP A 112 -3.46 -16.89 -11.14
C ASP A 112 -2.48 -17.96 -11.65
N GLY A 113 -1.19 -17.65 -11.62
CA GLY A 113 -0.14 -18.56 -12.08
C GLY A 113 0.02 -19.80 -11.24
N GLY A 114 -0.42 -19.78 -9.98
CA GLY A 114 -0.33 -20.90 -9.07
C GLY A 114 -1.14 -22.12 -9.49
N PHE A 115 -2.02 -21.97 -10.48
CA PHE A 115 -2.90 -23.03 -10.96
C PHE A 115 -2.51 -23.61 -12.31
N SER A 116 -1.47 -23.09 -12.89
CA SER A 116 -1.03 -23.55 -14.21
C SER A 116 -0.13 -24.76 -14.14
#